data_5b8f4a317c5636476bfe9f3c18021d7d
#
_entry.id   5b8f4a317c5636476bfe9f3c18021d7d
#
_cell.length_a   1.000
_cell.length_b   1.000
_cell.length_c   1.000
_cell.angle_alpha   90.00
_cell.angle_beta   90.00
_cell.angle_gamma   90.00
#
_symmetry.space_group_name_H-M   'P 1'
#
loop_
_entity.id
_entity.type
_entity.pdbx_description
1 polymer ?
#
loop_
_entity_poly.entity_id
_entity_poly.type
_entity_poly.pdbx_seq_one_letter_code
_entity_poly.pdbx_strand_id
1 'polypeptide(L)'
;MPKDSTILLGAVAYDPKVVAIWEGIRDYFNAAGAPFDFVLFSNYERQVLALLSGHIDIAWNTPLAHVRVQHHTGGHSLSLGMRDSDRDFHSRLIVRADSGIESPKDLVGKRLAVGSADSTQARILPLHFLKECGADLNGVQLVTFDTDVGKHGDTGTSELEVLKALQSGNADAGTIGDLIWVLEQAAGHIDASLLKSVWTSPPFDHCMFDALPSLDVGKIERFKTALFAMTWNDPEHRRLLELEGLKQWMPPREEGYDSLRAAVADQSYPL
;
A
#
# COMPACT_ATOMS: atom_id res chain seq x y z
N MET A 1 -21.34 -28.98 -16.71
CA MET A 1 -20.70 -28.54 -15.46
C MET A 1 -20.84 -27.03 -15.39
N PRO A 2 -21.22 -26.44 -14.28
CA PRO A 2 -21.22 -24.98 -14.18
C PRO A 2 -19.80 -24.49 -14.52
N LYS A 3 -19.69 -23.46 -15.34
CA LYS A 3 -18.46 -22.72 -15.59
C LYS A 3 -17.83 -22.41 -14.24
N ASP A 4 -16.56 -22.69 -14.12
CA ASP A 4 -15.70 -22.61 -12.98
C ASP A 4 -16.19 -21.61 -11.91
N SER A 5 -16.73 -22.14 -10.80
CA SER A 5 -17.24 -21.34 -9.69
C SER A 5 -16.12 -20.81 -8.79
N THR A 6 -14.88 -21.23 -9.03
CA THR A 6 -13.71 -20.84 -8.25
C THR A 6 -13.38 -19.37 -8.49
N ILE A 7 -13.20 -18.62 -7.41
CA ILE A 7 -12.72 -17.24 -7.45
C ILE A 7 -11.19 -17.31 -7.54
N LEU A 8 -10.61 -16.73 -8.58
CA LEU A 8 -9.17 -16.66 -8.75
C LEU A 8 -8.66 -15.26 -8.39
N LEU A 9 -7.91 -15.17 -7.30
CA LEU A 9 -7.35 -13.91 -6.82
C LEU A 9 -5.89 -13.76 -7.25
N GLY A 10 -5.49 -12.53 -7.59
CA GLY A 10 -4.10 -12.13 -7.78
C GLY A 10 -3.55 -11.38 -6.57
N ALA A 11 -2.34 -11.73 -6.16
CA ALA A 11 -1.56 -11.00 -5.17
C ALA A 11 -0.09 -10.91 -5.60
N VAL A 12 0.66 -9.94 -5.06
CA VAL A 12 2.09 -9.78 -5.38
C VAL A 12 2.95 -10.42 -4.31
N ALA A 13 3.92 -11.23 -4.74
CA ALA A 13 4.89 -11.89 -3.87
C ALA A 13 6.04 -10.92 -3.52
N TYR A 14 5.78 -9.95 -2.65
CA TYR A 14 6.79 -9.00 -2.19
C TYR A 14 7.62 -9.53 -1.01
N ASP A 15 7.10 -10.51 -0.27
CA ASP A 15 7.73 -11.14 0.89
C ASP A 15 7.37 -12.64 0.93
N PRO A 16 8.23 -13.55 1.43
CA PRO A 16 7.92 -14.97 1.58
C PRO A 16 6.67 -15.28 2.41
N LYS A 17 6.32 -14.42 3.39
CA LYS A 17 5.11 -14.58 4.21
C LYS A 17 3.81 -14.60 3.40
N VAL A 18 3.81 -13.95 2.23
CA VAL A 18 2.65 -13.82 1.34
C VAL A 18 2.07 -15.19 0.95
N VAL A 19 2.94 -16.19 0.74
CA VAL A 19 2.49 -17.56 0.43
C VAL A 19 1.64 -18.13 1.56
N ALA A 20 2.13 -18.09 2.79
CA ALA A 20 1.41 -18.64 3.96
C ALA A 20 0.09 -17.88 4.23
N ILE A 21 0.06 -16.56 3.98
CA ILE A 21 -1.16 -15.74 4.10
C ILE A 21 -2.23 -16.23 3.13
N TRP A 22 -1.91 -16.28 1.84
CA TRP A 22 -2.90 -16.64 0.81
C TRP A 22 -3.28 -18.13 0.84
N GLU A 23 -2.38 -19.04 1.25
CA GLU A 23 -2.74 -20.43 1.53
C GLU A 23 -3.78 -20.52 2.65
N GLY A 24 -3.58 -19.82 3.76
CA GLY A 24 -4.53 -19.80 4.86
C GLY A 24 -5.88 -19.17 4.48
N ILE A 25 -5.86 -18.07 3.72
CA ILE A 25 -7.07 -17.42 3.20
C ILE A 25 -7.81 -18.36 2.24
N ARG A 26 -7.11 -19.03 1.33
CA ARG A 26 -7.69 -20.03 0.43
C ARG A 26 -8.40 -21.14 1.21
N ASP A 27 -7.75 -21.69 2.21
CA ASP A 27 -8.30 -22.80 3.00
C ASP A 27 -9.55 -22.35 3.77
N TYR A 28 -9.53 -21.13 4.34
CA TYR A 28 -10.68 -20.51 4.98
C TYR A 28 -11.85 -20.32 4.00
N PHE A 29 -11.63 -19.71 2.83
CA PHE A 29 -12.69 -19.44 1.84
C PHE A 29 -13.32 -20.75 1.34
N ASN A 30 -12.50 -21.76 1.05
CA ASN A 30 -12.99 -23.06 0.63
C ASN A 30 -13.83 -23.74 1.72
N ALA A 31 -13.43 -23.67 2.99
CA ALA A 31 -14.21 -24.17 4.13
C ALA A 31 -15.53 -23.39 4.32
N ALA A 32 -15.53 -22.09 4.01
CA ALA A 32 -16.72 -21.24 4.05
C ALA A 32 -17.69 -21.47 2.85
N GLY A 33 -17.39 -22.39 1.93
CA GLY A 33 -18.21 -22.68 0.77
C GLY A 33 -18.08 -21.65 -0.37
N ALA A 34 -17.04 -20.85 -0.36
CA ALA A 34 -16.65 -19.95 -1.44
C ALA A 34 -15.40 -20.50 -2.15
N PRO A 35 -15.52 -21.32 -3.21
CA PRO A 35 -14.38 -21.91 -3.89
C PRO A 35 -13.38 -20.84 -4.32
N PHE A 36 -12.14 -20.95 -3.86
CA PHE A 36 -11.13 -19.90 -3.97
C PHE A 36 -9.75 -20.50 -4.26
N ASP A 37 -9.01 -19.83 -5.13
CA ASP A 37 -7.60 -20.06 -5.35
C ASP A 37 -6.90 -18.74 -5.66
N PHE A 38 -5.56 -18.74 -5.70
CA PHE A 38 -4.79 -17.52 -5.92
C PHE A 38 -3.60 -17.72 -6.85
N VAL A 39 -3.15 -16.62 -7.46
CA VAL A 39 -1.94 -16.54 -8.28
C VAL A 39 -1.05 -15.45 -7.71
N LEU A 40 0.24 -15.77 -7.53
CA LEU A 40 1.24 -14.80 -7.09
C LEU A 40 1.97 -14.21 -8.29
N PHE A 41 1.99 -12.88 -8.35
CA PHE A 41 2.66 -12.09 -9.38
C PHE A 41 4.01 -11.56 -8.87
N SER A 42 4.92 -11.33 -9.80
CA SER A 42 6.23 -10.74 -9.49
C SER A 42 6.17 -9.23 -9.28
N ASN A 43 5.11 -8.56 -9.75
CA ASN A 43 4.89 -7.12 -9.56
C ASN A 43 3.41 -6.75 -9.82
N TYR A 44 3.02 -5.55 -9.37
CA TYR A 44 1.65 -5.04 -9.49
C TYR A 44 1.24 -4.74 -10.92
N GLU A 45 2.14 -4.34 -11.79
CA GLU A 45 1.81 -4.05 -13.21
C GLU A 45 1.33 -5.32 -13.91
N ARG A 46 2.01 -6.46 -13.70
CA ARG A 46 1.59 -7.75 -14.24
C ARG A 46 0.27 -8.23 -13.66
N GLN A 47 0.04 -7.98 -12.36
CA GLN A 47 -1.23 -8.30 -11.70
C GLN A 47 -2.37 -7.47 -12.31
N VAL A 48 -2.20 -6.14 -12.44
CA VAL A 48 -3.19 -5.25 -13.06
C VAL A 48 -3.51 -5.71 -14.50
N LEU A 49 -2.49 -6.01 -15.31
CA LEU A 49 -2.68 -6.53 -16.66
C LEU A 49 -3.46 -7.86 -16.67
N ALA A 50 -3.18 -8.76 -15.72
CA ALA A 50 -3.90 -10.03 -15.61
C ALA A 50 -5.37 -9.82 -15.24
N LEU A 51 -5.67 -8.88 -14.34
CA LEU A 51 -7.05 -8.49 -14.01
C LEU A 51 -7.76 -7.91 -15.23
N LEU A 52 -7.17 -6.92 -15.90
CA LEU A 52 -7.75 -6.25 -17.07
C LEU A 52 -7.98 -7.21 -18.24
N SER A 53 -7.16 -8.26 -18.35
CA SER A 53 -7.29 -9.31 -19.36
C SER A 53 -8.24 -10.45 -18.96
N GLY A 54 -8.83 -10.41 -17.75
CA GLY A 54 -9.73 -11.45 -17.25
C GLY A 54 -9.02 -12.78 -16.92
N HIS A 55 -7.71 -12.77 -16.70
CA HIS A 55 -6.96 -13.96 -16.29
C HIS A 55 -7.07 -14.24 -14.79
N ILE A 56 -7.43 -13.24 -14.00
CA ILE A 56 -7.82 -13.34 -12.58
C ILE A 56 -9.15 -12.62 -12.39
N ASP A 57 -9.90 -13.02 -11.37
CA ASP A 57 -11.22 -12.44 -11.05
C ASP A 57 -11.10 -11.20 -10.16
N ILE A 58 -10.19 -11.25 -9.19
CA ILE A 58 -10.00 -10.21 -8.16
C ILE A 58 -8.49 -9.96 -8.02
N ALA A 59 -8.10 -8.71 -7.79
CA ALA A 59 -6.72 -8.34 -7.48
C ALA A 59 -6.64 -7.68 -6.10
N TRP A 60 -5.68 -8.10 -5.26
CA TRP A 60 -5.29 -7.40 -4.05
C TRP A 60 -4.25 -6.35 -4.41
N ASN A 61 -4.66 -5.11 -4.49
CA ASN A 61 -3.89 -4.00 -5.06
C ASN A 61 -3.39 -3.03 -4.00
N THR A 62 -2.16 -2.51 -4.21
CA THR A 62 -1.70 -1.29 -3.56
C THR A 62 -2.47 -0.08 -4.08
N PRO A 63 -2.40 1.10 -3.43
CA PRO A 63 -3.12 2.30 -3.87
C PRO A 63 -2.84 2.67 -5.32
N LEU A 64 -1.58 2.64 -5.75
CA LEU A 64 -1.22 2.97 -7.13
C LEU A 64 -1.78 1.92 -8.13
N ALA A 65 -1.74 0.64 -7.78
CA ALA A 65 -2.31 -0.41 -8.62
C ALA A 65 -3.84 -0.28 -8.74
N HIS A 66 -4.52 0.07 -7.64
CA HIS A 66 -5.96 0.40 -7.64
C HIS A 66 -6.26 1.58 -8.58
N VAL A 67 -5.53 2.69 -8.46
CA VAL A 67 -5.70 3.86 -9.35
C VAL A 67 -5.44 3.51 -10.82
N ARG A 68 -4.46 2.63 -11.12
CA ARG A 68 -4.23 2.10 -12.47
C ARG A 68 -5.43 1.32 -13.00
N VAL A 69 -6.01 0.42 -12.20
CA VAL A 69 -7.23 -0.33 -12.60
C VAL A 69 -8.36 0.64 -12.89
N GLN A 70 -8.58 1.62 -12.03
CA GLN A 70 -9.61 2.65 -12.25
C GLN A 70 -9.37 3.45 -13.54
N HIS A 71 -8.12 3.87 -13.78
CA HIS A 71 -7.77 4.60 -14.99
C HIS A 71 -8.09 3.78 -16.26
N HIS A 72 -7.65 2.53 -16.32
CA HIS A 72 -7.86 1.67 -17.50
C HIS A 72 -9.31 1.23 -17.71
N THR A 73 -10.12 1.24 -16.66
CA THR A 73 -11.56 0.92 -16.75
C THR A 73 -12.44 2.15 -16.90
N GLY A 74 -11.86 3.35 -16.99
CA GLY A 74 -12.62 4.60 -17.03
C GLY A 74 -13.43 4.85 -15.74
N GLY A 75 -12.94 4.36 -14.60
CA GLY A 75 -13.61 4.47 -13.30
C GLY A 75 -14.71 3.42 -13.05
N HIS A 76 -14.81 2.39 -13.89
CA HIS A 76 -15.86 1.38 -13.80
C HIS A 76 -15.44 0.09 -13.08
N SER A 77 -14.22 0.00 -12.51
CA SER A 77 -13.83 -1.13 -11.66
C SER A 77 -14.72 -1.22 -10.42
N LEU A 78 -14.78 -2.42 -9.84
CA LEU A 78 -15.51 -2.69 -8.61
C LEU A 78 -14.52 -2.80 -7.45
N SER A 79 -14.70 -1.98 -6.43
CA SER A 79 -13.98 -2.08 -5.16
C SER A 79 -14.76 -2.98 -4.22
N LEU A 80 -14.13 -4.04 -3.70
CA LEU A 80 -14.84 -5.09 -2.99
C LEU A 80 -14.64 -5.06 -1.48
N GLY A 81 -13.51 -4.57 -1.00
CA GLY A 81 -13.17 -4.51 0.42
C GLY A 81 -11.73 -4.08 0.66
N MET A 82 -11.44 -3.70 1.88
CA MET A 82 -10.12 -3.23 2.34
C MET A 82 -9.91 -3.63 3.80
N ARG A 83 -8.68 -3.52 4.31
CA ARG A 83 -8.40 -3.73 5.73
C ARG A 83 -8.83 -2.51 6.54
N ASP A 84 -9.13 -2.68 7.83
CA ASP A 84 -9.30 -1.57 8.76
C ASP A 84 -8.00 -0.74 8.91
N SER A 85 -6.84 -1.39 8.82
CA SER A 85 -5.51 -0.75 8.85
C SER A 85 -5.14 -0.01 7.56
N ASP A 86 -5.89 -0.18 6.47
CA ASP A 86 -5.70 0.55 5.21
C ASP A 86 -6.40 1.90 5.19
N ARG A 87 -7.27 2.17 6.15
CA ARG A 87 -7.98 3.46 6.25
C ARG A 87 -7.16 4.46 7.03
N ASP A 88 -7.23 5.70 6.56
CA ASP A 88 -6.59 6.84 7.22
C ASP A 88 -5.08 6.61 7.46
N PHE A 89 -4.42 6.02 6.47
CA PHE A 89 -2.97 5.82 6.44
C PHE A 89 -2.26 7.18 6.26
N HIS A 90 -1.07 7.33 6.82
CA HIS A 90 -0.31 8.57 6.73
C HIS A 90 1.11 8.34 6.24
N SER A 91 1.69 9.37 5.65
CA SER A 91 3.13 9.49 5.44
C SER A 91 3.74 10.40 6.49
N ARG A 92 5.00 10.19 6.80
CA ARG A 92 5.76 11.02 7.74
C ARG A 92 7.00 11.61 7.08
N LEU A 93 7.33 12.84 7.47
CA LEU A 93 8.65 13.43 7.21
C LEU A 93 9.51 13.21 8.45
N ILE A 94 10.49 12.34 8.30
CA ILE A 94 11.48 12.04 9.34
C ILE A 94 12.75 12.83 9.03
N VAL A 95 13.34 13.42 10.06
CA VAL A 95 14.55 14.22 9.91
C VAL A 95 15.59 13.82 10.94
N ARG A 96 16.86 14.08 10.64
CA ARG A 96 17.90 14.04 11.65
C ARG A 96 17.73 15.20 12.63
N ALA A 97 17.94 14.93 13.90
CA ALA A 97 17.82 15.93 14.96
C ALA A 97 18.77 17.12 14.77
N ASP A 98 19.94 16.88 14.16
CA ASP A 98 20.99 17.87 13.87
C ASP A 98 20.83 18.56 12.51
N SER A 99 19.79 18.26 11.73
CA SER A 99 19.60 18.78 10.36
C SER A 99 19.17 20.25 10.30
N GLY A 100 18.62 20.78 11.40
CA GLY A 100 17.99 22.11 11.43
C GLY A 100 16.65 22.20 10.72
N ILE A 101 16.03 21.04 10.36
CA ILE A 101 14.72 20.97 9.72
C ILE A 101 13.65 20.82 10.81
N GLU A 102 12.71 21.76 10.87
CA GLU A 102 11.58 21.75 11.83
C GLU A 102 10.23 21.64 11.10
N SER A 103 10.22 21.88 9.78
CA SER A 103 9.00 21.86 8.94
C SER A 103 9.32 21.49 7.49
N PRO A 104 8.31 21.15 6.67
CA PRO A 104 8.50 20.95 5.23
C PRO A 104 9.17 22.12 4.48
N LYS A 105 9.01 23.33 4.95
CA LYS A 105 9.56 24.54 4.30
C LYS A 105 11.09 24.63 4.44
N ASP A 106 11.67 23.89 5.37
CA ASP A 106 13.11 23.91 5.64
C ASP A 106 13.90 22.91 4.75
N LEU A 107 13.22 22.25 3.80
CA LEU A 107 13.82 21.25 2.91
C LEU A 107 14.71 21.81 1.81
N VAL A 108 14.63 23.12 1.49
CA VAL A 108 15.44 23.74 0.46
C VAL A 108 16.93 23.53 0.72
N GLY A 109 17.64 23.02 -0.29
CA GLY A 109 19.08 22.73 -0.21
C GLY A 109 19.42 21.47 0.60
N LYS A 110 18.44 20.73 1.08
CA LYS A 110 18.62 19.49 1.85
C LYS A 110 18.54 18.26 0.97
N ARG A 111 19.08 17.15 1.48
CA ARG A 111 18.98 15.81 0.88
C ARG A 111 17.75 15.13 1.47
N LEU A 112 16.76 14.85 0.61
CA LEU A 112 15.53 14.17 0.97
C LEU A 112 15.54 12.73 0.44
N ALA A 113 15.63 11.75 1.33
CA ALA A 113 15.49 10.34 1.00
C ALA A 113 14.02 9.98 0.76
N VAL A 114 13.75 9.27 -0.32
CA VAL A 114 12.42 8.82 -0.70
C VAL A 114 12.45 7.34 -1.10
N GLY A 115 11.33 6.65 -0.89
CA GLY A 115 11.19 5.25 -1.28
C GLY A 115 11.15 5.03 -2.79
N SER A 116 10.79 3.81 -3.22
CA SER A 116 10.73 3.42 -4.62
C SER A 116 9.79 4.31 -5.44
N ALA A 117 10.04 4.37 -6.75
CA ALA A 117 9.34 5.28 -7.66
C ALA A 117 7.81 5.12 -7.64
N ASP A 118 7.33 3.92 -7.37
CA ASP A 118 5.91 3.55 -7.28
C ASP A 118 5.36 3.51 -5.84
N SER A 119 6.17 3.88 -4.85
CA SER A 119 5.70 3.94 -3.47
C SER A 119 4.73 5.08 -3.24
N THR A 120 3.49 4.75 -2.93
CA THR A 120 2.45 5.74 -2.59
C THR A 120 2.83 6.51 -1.34
N GLN A 121 3.17 5.81 -0.24
CA GLN A 121 3.39 6.41 1.09
C GLN A 121 4.80 6.96 1.30
N ALA A 122 5.80 6.50 0.55
CA ALA A 122 7.18 6.96 0.75
C ALA A 122 7.70 7.87 -0.36
N ARG A 123 6.92 8.11 -1.44
CA ARG A 123 7.35 8.97 -2.53
C ARG A 123 6.22 9.78 -3.17
N ILE A 124 5.21 9.15 -3.77
CA ILE A 124 4.23 9.85 -4.60
C ILE A 124 3.43 10.86 -3.78
N LEU A 125 2.73 10.40 -2.75
CA LEU A 125 1.92 11.27 -1.89
C LEU A 125 2.75 12.23 -1.03
N PRO A 126 3.86 11.80 -0.38
CA PRO A 126 4.68 12.77 0.35
C PRO A 126 5.16 13.93 -0.50
N LEU A 127 5.68 13.70 -1.71
CA LEU A 127 6.15 14.79 -2.57
C LEU A 127 5.00 15.73 -2.97
N HIS A 128 3.81 15.20 -3.23
CA HIS A 128 2.62 15.99 -3.50
C HIS A 128 2.21 16.86 -2.30
N PHE A 129 2.00 16.24 -1.14
CA PHE A 129 1.58 16.95 0.07
C PHE A 129 2.63 17.95 0.59
N LEU A 130 3.93 17.66 0.46
CA LEU A 130 4.98 18.60 0.82
C LEU A 130 4.90 19.87 -0.03
N LYS A 131 4.63 19.76 -1.34
CA LYS A 131 4.37 20.91 -2.22
C LYS A 131 3.13 21.69 -1.76
N GLU A 132 2.03 21.00 -1.45
CA GLU A 132 0.80 21.65 -0.95
C GLU A 132 1.04 22.39 0.38
N CYS A 133 1.91 21.88 1.25
CA CYS A 133 2.33 22.56 2.47
C CYS A 133 3.29 23.75 2.23
N GLY A 134 3.63 24.05 0.98
CA GLY A 134 4.48 25.16 0.59
C GLY A 134 5.97 24.87 0.66
N ALA A 135 6.38 23.59 0.66
CA ALA A 135 7.79 23.22 0.45
C ALA A 135 8.21 23.52 -1.01
N ASP A 136 9.33 24.20 -1.18
CA ASP A 136 9.95 24.34 -2.50
C ASP A 136 10.84 23.11 -2.75
N LEU A 137 10.38 22.19 -3.58
CA LEU A 137 11.10 20.98 -3.92
C LEU A 137 12.15 21.17 -5.05
N ASN A 138 12.17 22.32 -5.73
CA ASN A 138 13.13 22.56 -6.81
C ASN A 138 14.58 22.62 -6.32
N GLY A 139 14.78 23.03 -5.07
CA GLY A 139 16.11 23.08 -4.45
C GLY A 139 16.45 21.86 -3.62
N VAL A 140 15.62 20.81 -3.61
CA VAL A 140 15.81 19.60 -2.82
C VAL A 140 16.58 18.56 -3.62
N GLN A 141 17.61 17.98 -3.02
CA GLN A 141 18.32 16.84 -3.61
C GLN A 141 17.65 15.53 -3.20
N LEU A 142 16.97 14.88 -4.14
CA LEU A 142 16.35 13.56 -3.88
C LEU A 142 17.42 12.46 -3.80
N VAL A 143 17.35 11.64 -2.75
CA VAL A 143 18.08 10.38 -2.59
C VAL A 143 17.07 9.25 -2.73
N THR A 144 17.12 8.48 -3.81
CA THR A 144 16.09 7.51 -4.19
C THR A 144 16.53 6.08 -3.92
N PHE A 145 15.58 5.25 -3.50
CA PHE A 145 15.77 3.82 -3.26
C PHE A 145 14.71 3.03 -4.03
N ASP A 146 15.10 2.48 -5.17
CA ASP A 146 14.18 1.79 -6.10
C ASP A 146 14.22 0.25 -5.95
N THR A 147 14.56 -0.26 -4.77
CA THR A 147 14.70 -1.70 -4.47
C THR A 147 13.40 -2.47 -4.64
N ASP A 148 12.25 -1.83 -4.36
CA ASP A 148 10.93 -2.46 -4.35
C ASP A 148 10.06 -2.09 -5.55
N VAL A 149 10.61 -1.46 -6.60
CA VAL A 149 9.80 -1.06 -7.76
C VAL A 149 9.00 -2.24 -8.32
N GLY A 150 7.70 -2.02 -8.46
CA GLY A 150 6.74 -3.03 -8.90
C GLY A 150 6.25 -3.97 -7.79
N LYS A 151 6.84 -3.94 -6.60
CA LYS A 151 6.50 -4.83 -5.46
C LYS A 151 6.13 -4.09 -4.19
N HIS A 152 6.10 -2.78 -4.22
CA HIS A 152 5.93 -1.96 -3.03
C HIS A 152 4.54 -2.15 -2.41
N GLY A 153 4.52 -2.75 -1.22
CA GLY A 153 3.32 -2.93 -0.40
C GLY A 153 3.20 -1.86 0.70
N ASP A 154 2.51 -2.18 1.77
CA ASP A 154 2.35 -1.34 2.98
C ASP A 154 3.61 -1.29 3.86
N THR A 155 4.51 -2.26 3.67
CA THR A 155 5.82 -2.33 4.32
C THR A 155 6.88 -2.58 3.27
N GLY A 156 7.64 -1.57 2.88
CA GLY A 156 8.63 -1.68 1.81
C GLY A 156 10.06 -1.66 2.31
N THR A 157 10.94 -2.45 1.68
CA THR A 157 12.39 -2.45 1.95
C THR A 157 12.99 -1.09 1.64
N SER A 158 12.48 -0.38 0.63
CA SER A 158 12.95 0.97 0.27
C SER A 158 12.74 1.99 1.39
N GLU A 159 11.71 1.84 2.22
CA GLU A 159 11.48 2.69 3.40
C GLU A 159 12.51 2.44 4.51
N LEU A 160 12.93 1.17 4.69
CA LEU A 160 14.02 0.84 5.60
C LEU A 160 15.35 1.44 5.13
N GLU A 161 15.56 1.53 3.81
CA GLU A 161 16.73 2.19 3.25
C GLU A 161 16.70 3.70 3.45
N VAL A 162 15.53 4.33 3.41
CA VAL A 162 15.35 5.74 3.81
C VAL A 162 15.80 5.94 5.26
N LEU A 163 15.35 5.10 6.19
CA LEU A 163 15.77 5.18 7.60
C LEU A 163 17.27 4.97 7.77
N LYS A 164 17.86 4.00 7.07
CA LYS A 164 19.34 3.79 7.09
C LYS A 164 20.10 4.99 6.56
N ALA A 165 19.61 5.64 5.49
CA ALA A 165 20.24 6.84 4.95
C ALA A 165 20.23 8.00 5.95
N LEU A 166 19.14 8.15 6.69
CA LEU A 166 19.05 9.15 7.77
C LEU A 166 20.01 8.83 8.92
N GLN A 167 20.01 7.58 9.41
CA GLN A 167 20.89 7.15 10.50
C GLN A 167 22.36 7.29 10.17
N SER A 168 22.75 6.99 8.92
CA SER A 168 24.14 7.11 8.45
C SER A 168 24.56 8.52 8.04
N GLY A 169 23.64 9.50 8.04
CA GLY A 169 23.92 10.88 7.61
C GLY A 169 24.03 11.05 6.08
N ASN A 170 23.56 10.07 5.30
CA ASN A 170 23.51 10.15 3.84
C ASN A 170 22.32 10.97 3.33
N ALA A 171 21.32 11.24 4.19
CA ALA A 171 20.21 12.14 3.96
C ALA A 171 19.95 12.99 5.21
N ASP A 172 19.34 14.16 5.02
CA ASP A 172 19.01 15.11 6.10
C ASP A 172 17.54 14.93 6.53
N ALA A 173 16.68 14.53 5.58
CA ALA A 173 15.28 14.22 5.75
C ALA A 173 14.91 12.98 4.94
N GLY A 174 13.76 12.37 5.25
CA GLY A 174 13.24 11.23 4.49
C GLY A 174 11.74 11.04 4.69
N THR A 175 11.08 10.46 3.69
CA THR A 175 9.64 10.17 3.74
C THR A 175 9.40 8.67 3.80
N ILE A 176 8.54 8.25 4.73
CA ILE A 176 8.14 6.87 4.95
C ILE A 176 6.66 6.81 5.34
N GLY A 177 6.06 5.63 5.25
CA GLY A 177 4.73 5.36 5.76
C GLY A 177 4.70 5.30 7.30
N ASP A 178 3.55 5.57 7.85
CA ASP A 178 3.31 5.58 9.29
C ASP A 178 3.57 4.22 9.94
N LEU A 179 3.17 3.15 9.24
CA LEU A 179 3.34 1.78 9.73
C LEU A 179 4.82 1.42 9.96
N ILE A 180 5.69 1.70 9.00
CA ILE A 180 7.15 1.45 9.15
C ILE A 180 7.71 2.25 10.31
N TRP A 181 7.33 3.52 10.45
CA TRP A 181 7.79 4.33 11.58
C TRP A 181 7.43 3.71 12.93
N VAL A 182 6.18 3.27 13.09
CA VAL A 182 5.69 2.66 14.35
C VAL A 182 6.37 1.32 14.61
N LEU A 183 6.51 0.47 13.58
CA LEU A 183 7.13 -0.85 13.72
C LEU A 183 8.62 -0.75 14.09
N GLU A 184 9.38 0.13 13.43
CA GLU A 184 10.81 0.30 13.68
C GLU A 184 11.09 0.96 15.04
N GLN A 185 10.19 1.85 15.51
CA GLN A 185 10.26 2.37 16.89
C GLN A 185 9.99 1.25 17.91
N ALA A 186 8.94 0.47 17.71
CA ALA A 186 8.59 -0.63 18.62
C ALA A 186 9.67 -1.71 18.68
N ALA A 187 10.38 -1.95 17.58
CA ALA A 187 11.51 -2.86 17.49
C ALA A 187 12.80 -2.29 18.12
N GLY A 188 12.83 -1.00 18.50
CA GLY A 188 14.03 -0.35 19.03
C GLY A 188 15.12 -0.06 17.98
N HIS A 189 14.77 -0.08 16.71
CA HIS A 189 15.72 0.19 15.60
C HIS A 189 15.89 1.68 15.32
N ILE A 190 15.07 2.54 15.94
CA ILE A 190 15.14 4.00 15.78
C ILE A 190 15.72 4.63 17.04
N ASP A 191 16.84 5.31 16.86
CA ASP A 191 17.40 6.17 17.91
C ASP A 191 16.65 7.50 17.94
N ALA A 192 15.81 7.69 18.97
CA ALA A 192 15.02 8.89 19.16
C ALA A 192 15.85 10.15 19.46
N SER A 193 17.13 10.01 19.82
CA SER A 193 18.06 11.14 19.92
C SER A 193 18.59 11.62 18.56
N LEU A 194 18.54 10.73 17.57
CA LEU A 194 19.07 10.96 16.21
C LEU A 194 17.97 11.34 15.21
N LEU A 195 16.79 10.72 15.31
CA LEU A 195 15.71 10.90 14.35
C LEU A 195 14.43 11.39 15.03
N LYS A 196 13.73 12.31 14.37
CA LYS A 196 12.41 12.80 14.80
C LYS A 196 11.46 12.93 13.62
N SER A 197 10.16 12.73 13.84
CA SER A 197 9.10 13.07 12.90
C SER A 197 8.71 14.53 13.08
N VAL A 198 8.77 15.33 12.01
CA VAL A 198 8.44 16.76 12.04
C VAL A 198 7.17 17.10 11.27
N TRP A 199 6.62 16.15 10.52
CA TRP A 199 5.38 16.33 9.79
C TRP A 199 4.70 15.00 9.51
N THR A 200 3.37 15.03 9.49
CA THR A 200 2.49 13.92 9.09
C THR A 200 1.56 14.40 7.98
N SER A 201 1.37 13.61 6.95
CA SER A 201 0.50 13.93 5.82
C SER A 201 -0.99 14.00 6.23
N PRO A 202 -1.85 14.59 5.40
CA PRO A 202 -3.27 14.26 5.40
C PRO A 202 -3.48 12.75 5.26
N PRO A 203 -4.61 12.20 5.74
CA PRO A 203 -4.92 10.77 5.61
C PRO A 203 -5.19 10.40 4.15
N PHE A 204 -4.88 9.14 3.81
CA PHE A 204 -5.24 8.49 2.55
C PHE A 204 -5.53 7.01 2.80
N ASP A 205 -6.15 6.33 1.82
CA ASP A 205 -6.41 4.91 1.94
C ASP A 205 -5.34 4.08 1.22
N HIS A 206 -5.10 2.85 1.74
CA HIS A 206 -4.03 2.01 1.24
C HIS A 206 -4.55 0.88 0.35
N CYS A 207 -4.46 -0.40 0.72
CA CYS A 207 -4.78 -1.51 -0.19
C CYS A 207 -6.29 -1.69 -0.44
N MET A 208 -6.63 -2.24 -1.63
CA MET A 208 -8.00 -2.48 -2.06
C MET A 208 -8.11 -3.78 -2.85
N PHE A 209 -9.21 -4.52 -2.65
CA PHE A 209 -9.62 -5.58 -3.57
C PHE A 209 -10.36 -4.99 -4.75
N ASP A 210 -9.84 -5.21 -5.96
CA ASP A 210 -10.44 -4.77 -7.21
C ASP A 210 -10.94 -5.92 -8.07
N ALA A 211 -12.07 -5.70 -8.76
CA ALA A 211 -12.59 -6.59 -9.77
C ALA A 211 -13.09 -5.81 -10.99
N LEU A 212 -13.27 -6.51 -12.12
CA LEU A 212 -13.92 -5.91 -13.28
C LEU A 212 -15.46 -6.01 -13.16
N PRO A 213 -16.21 -5.07 -13.77
CA PRO A 213 -17.68 -5.11 -13.79
C PRO A 213 -18.26 -6.36 -14.46
N SER A 214 -17.47 -7.04 -15.28
CA SER A 214 -17.84 -8.28 -15.97
C SER A 214 -17.76 -9.52 -15.09
N LEU A 215 -17.23 -9.42 -13.86
CA LEU A 215 -17.15 -10.53 -12.93
C LEU A 215 -18.55 -11.02 -12.56
N ASP A 216 -18.74 -12.33 -12.49
CA ASP A 216 -20.01 -12.96 -12.09
C ASP A 216 -20.46 -12.46 -10.71
N VAL A 217 -21.70 -11.98 -10.63
CA VAL A 217 -22.27 -11.43 -9.40
C VAL A 217 -22.27 -12.46 -8.27
N GLY A 218 -22.48 -13.74 -8.58
CA GLY A 218 -22.42 -14.81 -7.59
C GLY A 218 -21.01 -15.02 -7.02
N LYS A 219 -19.95 -14.81 -7.82
CA LYS A 219 -18.56 -14.81 -7.32
C LYS A 219 -18.34 -13.63 -6.38
N ILE A 220 -18.79 -12.42 -6.74
CA ILE A 220 -18.65 -11.21 -5.93
C ILE A 220 -19.33 -11.40 -4.56
N GLU A 221 -20.57 -11.88 -4.56
CA GLU A 221 -21.36 -12.07 -3.33
C GLU A 221 -20.72 -13.15 -2.41
N ARG A 222 -20.27 -14.26 -2.99
CA ARG A 222 -19.57 -15.30 -2.20
C ARG A 222 -18.26 -14.77 -1.61
N PHE A 223 -17.49 -14.02 -2.41
CA PHE A 223 -16.25 -13.39 -1.93
C PHE A 223 -16.50 -12.45 -0.75
N LYS A 224 -17.41 -11.49 -0.93
CA LYS A 224 -17.75 -10.51 0.12
C LYS A 224 -18.32 -11.18 1.37
N THR A 225 -19.20 -12.17 1.20
CA THR A 225 -19.79 -12.91 2.32
C THR A 225 -18.71 -13.61 3.13
N ALA A 226 -17.80 -14.34 2.50
CA ALA A 226 -16.70 -15.01 3.20
C ALA A 226 -15.74 -14.00 3.81
N LEU A 227 -15.36 -12.95 3.07
CA LEU A 227 -14.41 -11.92 3.53
C LEU A 227 -14.92 -11.26 4.82
N PHE A 228 -16.15 -10.74 4.81
CA PHE A 228 -16.72 -10.01 5.94
C PHE A 228 -17.21 -10.90 7.09
N ALA A 229 -17.26 -12.22 6.90
CA ALA A 229 -17.56 -13.17 7.97
C ALA A 229 -16.31 -13.49 8.84
N MET A 230 -15.08 -13.14 8.39
CA MET A 230 -13.90 -13.28 9.24
C MET A 230 -14.03 -12.39 10.47
N THR A 231 -13.78 -12.98 11.65
CA THR A 231 -13.91 -12.26 12.93
C THR A 231 -12.69 -12.46 13.82
N TRP A 232 -12.27 -11.38 14.46
CA TRP A 232 -11.17 -11.40 15.45
C TRP A 232 -11.43 -12.31 16.66
N ASN A 233 -12.69 -12.58 16.96
CA ASN A 233 -13.09 -13.43 18.09
C ASN A 233 -12.85 -14.91 17.86
N ASP A 234 -12.73 -15.35 16.60
CA ASP A 234 -12.37 -16.73 16.24
C ASP A 234 -10.83 -16.83 16.20
N PRO A 235 -10.20 -17.79 16.92
CA PRO A 235 -8.75 -17.92 16.97
C PRO A 235 -8.10 -18.25 15.62
N GLU A 236 -8.76 -19.05 14.76
CA GLU A 236 -8.24 -19.41 13.44
C GLU A 236 -8.32 -18.20 12.49
N HIS A 237 -9.43 -17.46 12.51
CA HIS A 237 -9.55 -16.22 11.75
C HIS A 237 -8.53 -15.17 12.22
N ARG A 238 -8.39 -15.01 13.54
CA ARG A 238 -7.44 -14.04 14.13
C ARG A 238 -6.02 -14.30 13.65
N ARG A 239 -5.58 -15.54 13.61
CA ARG A 239 -4.24 -15.91 13.12
C ARG A 239 -4.00 -15.40 11.69
N LEU A 240 -5.00 -15.55 10.81
CA LEU A 240 -4.91 -15.05 9.43
C LEU A 240 -4.95 -13.52 9.35
N LEU A 241 -5.83 -12.91 10.14
CA LEU A 241 -5.96 -11.45 10.22
C LEU A 241 -4.65 -10.81 10.74
N GLU A 242 -4.03 -11.40 11.77
CA GLU A 242 -2.73 -10.96 12.29
C GLU A 242 -1.61 -11.05 11.25
N LEU A 243 -1.56 -12.14 10.48
CA LEU A 243 -0.56 -12.32 9.42
C LEU A 243 -0.69 -11.26 8.32
N GLU A 244 -1.92 -10.86 7.98
CA GLU A 244 -2.22 -9.83 6.97
C GLU A 244 -2.28 -8.40 7.56
N GLY A 245 -2.10 -8.26 8.88
CA GLY A 245 -1.95 -6.97 9.54
C GLY A 245 -3.25 -6.19 9.75
N LEU A 246 -4.37 -6.88 9.96
CA LEU A 246 -5.67 -6.26 10.22
C LEU A 246 -6.38 -6.90 11.41
N LYS A 247 -7.44 -6.25 11.88
CA LYS A 247 -8.40 -6.83 12.84
C LYS A 247 -9.74 -7.15 12.18
N GLN A 248 -10.11 -6.38 11.15
CA GLN A 248 -11.40 -6.50 10.48
C GLN A 248 -11.30 -6.09 9.02
N TRP A 249 -11.92 -6.88 8.12
CA TRP A 249 -12.19 -6.45 6.76
C TRP A 249 -13.32 -5.42 6.73
N MET A 250 -13.13 -4.34 5.98
CA MET A 250 -14.05 -3.22 5.89
C MET A 250 -14.63 -3.09 4.48
N PRO A 251 -15.87 -2.54 4.34
CA PRO A 251 -16.36 -2.14 3.02
C PRO A 251 -15.40 -1.17 2.33
N PRO A 252 -15.38 -1.12 1.00
CA PRO A 252 -14.51 -0.20 0.26
C PRO A 252 -14.88 1.26 0.54
N ARG A 253 -13.89 2.15 0.42
CA ARG A 253 -14.03 3.61 0.49
C ARG A 253 -13.20 4.23 -0.63
N GLU A 254 -13.81 4.99 -1.52
CA GLU A 254 -13.17 5.52 -2.73
C GLU A 254 -12.52 6.90 -2.54
N GLU A 255 -13.08 7.74 -1.67
CA GLU A 255 -12.62 9.09 -1.39
C GLU A 255 -11.20 9.14 -0.80
N GLY A 256 -10.75 8.08 -0.18
CA GLY A 256 -9.40 7.97 0.36
C GLY A 256 -8.28 7.94 -0.69
N TYR A 257 -8.63 7.80 -1.98
CA TYR A 257 -7.66 7.78 -3.09
C TYR A 257 -7.62 9.08 -3.91
N ASP A 258 -8.45 10.08 -3.58
CA ASP A 258 -8.52 11.35 -4.33
C ASP A 258 -7.18 12.08 -4.35
N SER A 259 -6.48 12.13 -3.22
CA SER A 259 -5.14 12.72 -3.14
C SER A 259 -4.12 11.99 -4.02
N LEU A 260 -4.22 10.66 -4.13
CA LEU A 260 -3.32 9.90 -5.00
C LEU A 260 -3.62 10.15 -6.48
N ARG A 261 -4.90 10.24 -6.87
CA ARG A 261 -5.29 10.62 -8.23
C ARG A 261 -4.75 12.01 -8.59
N ALA A 262 -4.85 12.98 -7.68
CA ALA A 262 -4.29 14.32 -7.84
C ALA A 262 -2.75 14.29 -7.94
N ALA A 263 -2.07 13.55 -7.07
CA ALA A 263 -0.62 13.42 -7.06
C ALA A 263 -0.07 12.79 -8.34
N VAL A 264 -0.73 11.74 -8.84
CA VAL A 264 -0.40 11.07 -10.11
C VAL A 264 -0.53 12.05 -11.29
N ALA A 265 -1.60 12.85 -11.33
CA ALA A 265 -1.81 13.86 -12.36
C ALA A 265 -0.76 15.01 -12.30
N ASP A 266 -0.51 15.54 -11.09
CA ASP A 266 0.47 16.62 -10.85
C ASP A 266 1.90 16.21 -11.25
N GLN A 267 2.27 14.97 -10.95
CA GLN A 267 3.60 14.44 -11.24
C GLN A 267 3.72 13.81 -12.63
N SER A 268 2.64 13.83 -13.44
CA SER A 268 2.58 13.14 -14.74
C SER A 268 3.04 11.68 -14.64
N TYR A 269 2.66 11.00 -13.55
CA TYR A 269 3.07 9.63 -13.29
C TYR A 269 2.38 8.67 -14.28
N PRO A 270 3.11 7.73 -14.90
CA PRO A 270 2.52 6.79 -15.87
C PRO A 270 1.58 5.77 -15.18
N LEU A 271 0.37 5.67 -15.69
CA LEU A 271 -0.64 4.72 -15.24
C LEU A 271 -0.79 3.55 -16.21
#